data_b79135ba68a52bf3ac1fda1d4af7277d
#
_entry.id   b79135ba68a52bf3ac1fda1d4af7277d
#
_cell.length_a   1.000
_cell.length_b   1.000
_cell.length_c   1.000
_cell.angle_alpha   90.00
_cell.angle_beta   90.00
_cell.angle_gamma   90.00
#
_symmetry.space_group_name_H-M   'P 1'
#
loop_
_entity.id
_entity.type
_entity.pdbx_description
1 polymer ?
#
loop_
_entity_poly.entity_id
_entity_poly.type
_entity_poly.pdbx_seq_one_letter_code
_entity_poly.pdbx_strand_id
1 'polypeptide(L)'
;MLNFVFGRSGYGKTEYCFNEIKNLVDCGKNNIVLITPEQFNFTAEKKLLNMLGESGIKNVRNLSFSRLVNEVSKYFGGSPYPVLSSGAKAALMKKAVDSVSDRLVLYGKKTGRPAFINSMLEIHDEMISCCISPNEMRQLSNKLSDKKLLADKLTDMSLILHAYDELLEKRFLDPASNLSRLYDMLLSSDYLKGKTIF
;
A
#
# COMPACT_ATOMS: atom_id res chain seq x y z
N MET A 1 -0.86 -5.68 23.40
CA MET A 1 -2.00 -4.82 23.82
C MET A 1 -2.15 -3.72 22.79
N LEU A 2 -3.36 -3.41 22.32
CA LEU A 2 -3.65 -2.29 21.42
C LEU A 2 -4.26 -1.14 22.24
N ASN A 3 -3.70 0.07 22.08
CA ASN A 3 -4.17 1.28 22.75
C ASN A 3 -4.65 2.30 21.71
N PHE A 4 -5.77 2.94 21.97
CA PHE A 4 -6.31 4.00 21.11
C PHE A 4 -6.25 5.35 21.83
N VAL A 5 -5.70 6.36 21.17
CA VAL A 5 -5.65 7.74 21.66
C VAL A 5 -6.66 8.59 20.92
N PHE A 6 -7.76 8.95 21.57
CA PHE A 6 -8.86 9.72 20.99
C PHE A 6 -8.81 11.19 21.39
N GLY A 7 -9.25 12.06 20.50
CA GLY A 7 -9.37 13.49 20.76
C GLY A 7 -9.58 14.28 19.46
N ARG A 8 -10.11 15.49 19.56
CA ARG A 8 -10.26 16.42 18.44
C ARG A 8 -8.89 16.88 17.91
N SER A 9 -8.84 17.49 16.74
CA SER A 9 -7.63 18.13 16.23
C SER A 9 -7.12 19.18 17.24
N GLY A 10 -5.80 19.29 17.42
CA GLY A 10 -5.19 20.22 18.37
C GLY A 10 -5.18 19.80 19.85
N TYR A 11 -5.82 18.71 20.25
CA TYR A 11 -5.90 18.28 21.67
C TYR A 11 -4.65 17.50 22.15
N GLY A 12 -3.53 17.59 21.46
CA GLY A 12 -2.27 17.06 21.96
C GLY A 12 -2.07 15.56 21.82
N LYS A 13 -2.86 14.84 20.99
CA LYS A 13 -2.68 13.39 20.78
C LYS A 13 -1.26 13.02 20.35
N THR A 14 -0.72 13.76 19.40
CA THR A 14 0.65 13.57 18.92
C THR A 14 1.65 13.82 20.04
N GLU A 15 1.46 14.87 20.83
CA GLU A 15 2.31 15.19 21.98
C GLU A 15 2.28 14.06 23.03
N TYR A 16 1.10 13.54 23.31
CA TYR A 16 0.94 12.38 24.18
C TYR A 16 1.78 11.19 23.72
N CYS A 17 1.69 10.83 22.42
CA CYS A 17 2.49 9.73 21.88
C CYS A 17 4.01 9.97 22.02
N PHE A 18 4.48 11.19 21.75
CA PHE A 18 5.90 11.52 21.91
C PHE A 18 6.35 11.45 23.37
N ASN A 19 5.51 11.90 24.32
CA ASN A 19 5.81 11.81 25.75
C ASN A 19 5.84 10.35 26.23
N GLU A 20 4.93 9.50 25.75
CA GLU A 20 4.97 8.06 26.03
C GLU A 20 6.22 7.39 25.49
N ILE A 21 6.64 7.75 24.27
CA ILE A 21 7.92 7.28 23.70
C ILE A 21 9.07 7.68 24.62
N LYS A 22 9.11 8.94 25.07
CA LYS A 22 10.15 9.43 25.97
C LYS A 22 10.16 8.64 27.28
N ASN A 23 9.01 8.46 27.92
CA ASN A 23 8.89 7.70 29.16
C ASN A 23 9.42 6.27 29.01
N LEU A 24 9.12 5.63 27.88
CA LEU A 24 9.61 4.27 27.60
C LEU A 24 11.12 4.24 27.41
N VAL A 25 11.70 5.20 26.70
CA VAL A 25 13.17 5.32 26.54
C VAL A 25 13.84 5.59 27.87
N ASP A 26 13.30 6.49 28.70
CA ASP A 26 13.81 6.82 30.03
C ASP A 26 13.75 5.61 30.98
N CYS A 27 12.76 4.71 30.78
CA CYS A 27 12.68 3.41 31.45
C CYS A 27 13.59 2.32 30.87
N GLY A 28 14.48 2.67 29.94
CA GLY A 28 15.43 1.72 29.33
C GLY A 28 14.83 0.81 28.26
N LYS A 29 13.62 1.08 27.77
CA LYS A 29 13.03 0.35 26.64
C LYS A 29 13.75 0.71 25.35
N ASN A 30 14.02 -0.30 24.56
CA ASN A 30 14.55 -0.21 23.21
C ASN A 30 13.54 -0.84 22.22
N ASN A 31 13.87 -0.86 20.93
CA ASN A 31 12.99 -1.42 19.91
C ASN A 31 11.61 -0.73 19.79
N ILE A 32 11.58 0.58 19.91
CA ILE A 32 10.39 1.39 19.70
C ILE A 32 10.31 1.80 18.23
N VAL A 33 9.14 1.65 17.64
CA VAL A 33 8.85 2.05 16.24
C VAL A 33 7.75 3.10 16.26
N LEU A 34 8.04 4.26 15.68
CA LEU A 34 7.03 5.29 15.41
C LEU A 34 6.71 5.25 13.92
N ILE A 35 5.43 5.05 13.57
CA ILE A 35 4.96 5.07 12.17
C ILE A 35 4.29 6.42 11.91
N THR A 36 4.82 7.15 10.94
CA THR A 36 4.30 8.48 10.58
C THR A 36 4.03 8.60 9.08
N PRO A 37 3.11 9.49 8.67
CA PRO A 37 2.99 9.86 7.24
C PRO A 37 4.32 10.38 6.68
N GLU A 38 4.57 10.14 5.38
CA GLU A 38 5.81 10.56 4.70
C GLU A 38 6.15 12.04 4.94
N GLN A 39 5.15 12.92 4.84
CA GLN A 39 5.33 14.36 4.97
C GLN A 39 5.72 14.77 6.40
N PHE A 40 5.37 13.98 7.41
CA PHE A 40 5.65 14.27 8.81
C PHE A 40 6.96 13.66 9.30
N ASN A 41 7.59 12.79 8.53
CA ASN A 41 8.74 11.99 8.92
C ASN A 41 9.91 12.85 9.44
N PHE A 42 10.31 13.87 8.67
CA PHE A 42 11.40 14.78 9.07
C PHE A 42 11.07 15.55 10.35
N THR A 43 9.84 16.04 10.47
CA THR A 43 9.40 16.77 11.67
C THR A 43 9.41 15.87 12.89
N ALA A 44 8.97 14.61 12.75
CA ALA A 44 8.99 13.62 13.82
C ALA A 44 10.41 13.27 14.25
N GLU A 45 11.32 13.03 13.31
CA GLU A 45 12.74 12.76 13.58
C GLU A 45 13.40 13.91 14.35
N LYS A 46 13.20 15.16 13.88
CA LYS A 46 13.73 16.34 14.57
C LYS A 46 13.17 16.48 15.98
N LYS A 47 11.87 16.22 16.18
CA LYS A 47 11.24 16.26 17.50
C LYS A 47 11.78 15.18 18.41
N LEU A 48 11.91 13.94 17.94
CA LEU A 48 12.50 12.84 18.71
C LEU A 48 13.94 13.15 19.11
N LEU A 49 14.76 13.68 18.21
CA LEU A 49 16.14 14.05 18.51
C LEU A 49 16.21 15.11 19.61
N ASN A 50 15.38 16.15 19.52
CA ASN A 50 15.33 17.22 20.53
C ASN A 50 14.86 16.72 21.90
N MET A 51 13.96 15.73 21.95
CA MET A 51 13.39 15.20 23.19
C MET A 51 14.28 14.14 23.87
N LEU A 52 14.91 13.29 23.07
CA LEU A 52 15.64 12.10 23.55
C LEU A 52 17.15 12.26 23.54
N GLY A 53 17.67 13.27 22.81
CA GLY A 53 19.08 13.44 22.58
C GLY A 53 19.70 12.33 21.71
N GLU A 54 21.01 12.41 21.47
CA GLU A 54 21.74 11.48 20.58
C GLU A 54 21.77 10.02 21.10
N SER A 55 21.72 9.82 22.40
CA SER A 55 21.73 8.49 23.00
C SER A 55 20.35 7.84 22.97
N GLY A 56 19.31 8.59 23.29
CA GLY A 56 17.94 8.07 23.39
C GLY A 56 17.31 7.77 22.02
N ILE A 57 17.63 8.58 21.01
CA ILE A 57 17.04 8.40 19.66
C ILE A 57 17.41 7.06 19.02
N LYS A 58 18.52 6.44 19.41
CA LYS A 58 18.95 5.13 18.91
C LYS A 58 17.98 4.01 19.28
N ASN A 59 17.14 4.20 20.29
CA ASN A 59 16.15 3.25 20.75
C ASN A 59 14.81 3.35 19.98
N VAL A 60 14.66 4.40 19.16
CA VAL A 60 13.41 4.69 18.44
C VAL A 60 13.68 4.74 16.95
N ARG A 61 12.89 4.02 16.17
CA ARG A 61 12.92 4.08 14.71
C ARG A 61 11.68 4.79 14.23
N ASN A 62 11.87 5.91 13.54
CA ASN A 62 10.79 6.61 12.86
C ASN A 62 10.70 6.13 11.41
N LEU A 63 9.57 5.57 11.03
CA LEU A 63 9.34 4.97 9.73
C LEU A 63 8.03 5.49 9.14
N SER A 64 8.03 5.70 7.85
CA SER A 64 6.78 5.71 7.08
C SER A 64 6.41 4.30 6.65
N PHE A 65 5.20 4.09 6.13
CA PHE A 65 4.83 2.79 5.57
C PHE A 65 5.76 2.36 4.43
N SER A 66 6.19 3.27 3.55
CA SER A 66 7.13 2.96 2.47
C SER A 66 8.50 2.52 2.99
N ARG A 67 9.00 3.20 4.03
CA ARG A 67 10.26 2.80 4.70
C ARG A 67 10.11 1.45 5.41
N LEU A 68 8.98 1.20 6.05
CA LEU A 68 8.68 -0.08 6.70
C LEU A 68 8.64 -1.23 5.68
N VAL A 69 8.01 -1.04 4.52
CA VAL A 69 8.04 -2.02 3.41
C VAL A 69 9.47 -2.37 3.04
N ASN A 70 10.32 -1.35 2.85
CA ASN A 70 11.72 -1.55 2.46
C ASN A 70 12.52 -2.29 3.53
N GLU A 71 12.31 -1.97 4.81
CA GLU A 71 13.01 -2.64 5.91
C GLU A 71 12.57 -4.10 6.09
N VAL A 72 11.27 -4.34 6.05
CA VAL A 72 10.74 -5.71 6.14
C VAL A 72 11.18 -6.53 4.93
N SER A 73 11.14 -5.95 3.72
CA SER A 73 11.64 -6.62 2.51
C SER A 73 13.12 -7.01 2.64
N LYS A 74 13.97 -6.14 3.20
CA LYS A 74 15.38 -6.44 3.47
C LYS A 74 15.55 -7.58 4.49
N TYR A 75 14.71 -7.62 5.52
CA TYR A 75 14.71 -8.70 6.51
C TYR A 75 14.47 -10.08 5.86
N PHE A 76 13.67 -10.13 4.79
CA PHE A 76 13.42 -11.32 3.98
C PHE A 76 14.47 -11.54 2.86
N GLY A 77 15.55 -10.78 2.82
CA GLY A 77 16.58 -10.89 1.79
C GLY A 77 16.27 -10.14 0.50
N GLY A 78 15.25 -9.29 0.50
CA GLY A 78 14.81 -8.53 -0.67
C GLY A 78 13.83 -9.28 -1.57
N SER A 79 13.58 -8.75 -2.76
CA SER A 79 12.77 -9.40 -3.78
C SER A 79 13.59 -9.68 -5.04
N PRO A 80 13.45 -10.85 -5.65
CA PRO A 80 14.11 -11.16 -6.91
C PRO A 80 13.50 -10.42 -8.11
N TYR A 81 12.32 -9.80 -7.93
CA TYR A 81 11.58 -9.16 -9.00
C TYR A 81 11.85 -7.66 -9.07
N PRO A 82 12.04 -7.10 -10.28
CA PRO A 82 12.23 -5.67 -10.45
C PRO A 82 10.95 -4.88 -10.13
N VAL A 83 11.12 -3.69 -9.56
CA VAL A 83 10.03 -2.74 -9.32
C VAL A 83 9.64 -2.07 -10.64
N LEU A 84 8.36 -2.02 -10.94
CA LEU A 84 7.85 -1.37 -12.14
C LEU A 84 7.97 0.15 -12.07
N SER A 85 8.48 0.74 -13.14
CA SER A 85 8.34 2.17 -13.40
C SER A 85 6.94 2.50 -13.94
N SER A 86 6.53 3.77 -13.89
CA SER A 86 5.24 4.21 -14.43
C SER A 86 5.07 3.89 -15.92
N GLY A 87 6.14 4.05 -16.72
CA GLY A 87 6.12 3.69 -18.13
C GLY A 87 5.95 2.18 -18.36
N ALA A 88 6.60 1.36 -17.54
CA ALA A 88 6.45 -0.10 -17.61
C ALA A 88 5.03 -0.54 -17.21
N LYS A 89 4.44 0.09 -16.17
CA LYS A 89 3.03 -0.14 -15.80
C LYS A 89 2.09 0.15 -16.98
N ALA A 90 2.26 1.28 -17.65
CA ALA A 90 1.43 1.65 -18.80
C ALA A 90 1.58 0.67 -19.99
N ALA A 91 2.80 0.22 -20.26
CA ALA A 91 3.05 -0.76 -21.32
C ALA A 91 2.42 -2.13 -21.00
N LEU A 92 2.52 -2.60 -19.76
CA LEU A 92 1.89 -3.85 -19.32
C LEU A 92 0.37 -3.75 -19.30
N MET A 93 -0.19 -2.62 -18.85
CA MET A 93 -1.64 -2.40 -18.87
C MET A 93 -2.14 -2.39 -20.32
N LYS A 94 -1.43 -1.73 -21.24
CA LYS A 94 -1.78 -1.79 -22.67
C LYS A 94 -1.78 -3.22 -23.17
N LYS A 95 -0.76 -4.01 -22.86
CA LYS A 95 -0.69 -5.42 -23.24
C LYS A 95 -1.85 -6.24 -22.66
N ALA A 96 -2.22 -6.00 -21.42
CA ALA A 96 -3.38 -6.63 -20.79
C ALA A 96 -4.68 -6.30 -21.53
N VAL A 97 -4.91 -5.00 -21.80
CA VAL A 97 -6.07 -4.53 -22.57
C VAL A 97 -6.12 -5.16 -23.95
N ASP A 98 -5.01 -5.18 -24.69
CA ASP A 98 -4.94 -5.76 -26.03
C ASP A 98 -5.26 -7.27 -26.00
N SER A 99 -4.81 -8.00 -24.96
CA SER A 99 -5.04 -9.45 -24.84
C SER A 99 -6.50 -9.85 -24.60
N VAL A 100 -7.32 -8.94 -24.11
CA VAL A 100 -8.75 -9.19 -23.82
C VAL A 100 -9.70 -8.39 -24.71
N SER A 101 -9.17 -7.60 -25.66
CA SER A 101 -9.93 -6.64 -26.48
C SER A 101 -11.17 -7.24 -27.14
N ASP A 102 -11.06 -8.46 -27.66
CA ASP A 102 -12.14 -9.15 -28.36
C ASP A 102 -13.28 -9.62 -27.42
N ARG A 103 -13.01 -9.67 -26.13
CA ARG A 103 -13.97 -10.09 -25.10
C ARG A 103 -14.68 -8.91 -24.43
N LEU A 104 -14.24 -7.68 -24.73
CA LEU A 104 -14.80 -6.47 -24.11
C LEU A 104 -16.10 -6.04 -24.79
N VAL A 105 -17.13 -5.79 -23.98
CA VAL A 105 -18.46 -5.38 -24.46
C VAL A 105 -18.51 -3.88 -24.74
N LEU A 106 -18.01 -3.06 -23.81
CA LEU A 106 -18.10 -1.59 -23.87
C LEU A 106 -16.81 -0.94 -24.36
N TYR A 107 -15.68 -1.46 -23.95
CA TYR A 107 -14.38 -0.79 -24.13
C TYR A 107 -13.59 -1.29 -25.34
N GLY A 108 -14.04 -2.32 -26.06
CA GLY A 108 -13.30 -2.92 -27.18
C GLY A 108 -12.79 -1.93 -28.23
N LYS A 109 -13.55 -0.85 -28.52
CA LYS A 109 -13.16 0.21 -29.47
C LYS A 109 -12.26 1.30 -28.86
N LYS A 110 -11.96 1.26 -27.57
CA LYS A 110 -11.22 2.32 -26.86
C LYS A 110 -9.82 1.89 -26.41
N THR A 111 -9.45 0.66 -26.67
CA THR A 111 -8.26 -0.03 -26.14
C THR A 111 -6.92 0.63 -26.47
N GLY A 112 -6.82 1.34 -27.60
CA GLY A 112 -5.58 2.00 -28.04
C GLY A 112 -5.32 3.41 -27.49
N ARG A 113 -6.22 3.97 -26.68
CA ARG A 113 -6.11 5.38 -26.23
C ARG A 113 -5.28 5.48 -24.93
N PRO A 114 -4.20 6.30 -24.89
CA PRO A 114 -3.38 6.48 -23.68
C PRO A 114 -4.19 6.89 -22.44
N ALA A 115 -5.18 7.77 -22.61
CA ALA A 115 -6.06 8.17 -21.51
C ALA A 115 -6.84 7.00 -20.91
N PHE A 116 -7.28 6.04 -21.72
CA PHE A 116 -7.95 4.83 -21.24
C PHE A 116 -6.99 3.94 -20.42
N ILE A 117 -5.76 3.76 -20.89
CA ILE A 117 -4.74 2.98 -20.19
C ILE A 117 -4.44 3.59 -18.82
N ASN A 118 -4.28 4.93 -18.76
CA ASN A 118 -4.04 5.62 -17.49
C ASN A 118 -5.23 5.47 -16.53
N SER A 119 -6.47 5.61 -17.03
CA SER A 119 -7.66 5.40 -16.20
C SER A 119 -7.75 3.97 -15.67
N MET A 120 -7.35 2.97 -16.43
CA MET A 120 -7.31 1.57 -15.94
C MET A 120 -6.26 1.38 -14.86
N LEU A 121 -5.10 2.03 -14.95
CA LEU A 121 -4.08 2.02 -13.90
C LEU A 121 -4.56 2.72 -12.63
N GLU A 122 -5.22 3.88 -12.75
CA GLU A 122 -5.79 4.59 -11.60
C GLU A 122 -6.83 3.72 -10.88
N ILE A 123 -7.71 3.07 -11.63
CA ILE A 123 -8.71 2.15 -11.07
C ILE A 123 -8.05 0.94 -10.40
N HIS A 124 -7.01 0.38 -11.01
CA HIS A 124 -6.25 -0.72 -10.41
C HIS A 124 -5.62 -0.31 -9.07
N ASP A 125 -4.93 0.84 -9.03
CA ASP A 125 -4.30 1.34 -7.82
C ASP A 125 -5.35 1.64 -6.71
N GLU A 126 -6.53 2.17 -7.09
CA GLU A 126 -7.65 2.40 -6.17
C GLU A 126 -8.23 1.08 -5.63
N MET A 127 -8.41 0.08 -6.48
CA MET A 127 -8.91 -1.24 -6.07
C MET A 127 -7.97 -1.93 -5.08
N ILE A 128 -6.66 -1.90 -5.36
CA ILE A 128 -5.66 -2.43 -4.42
C ILE A 128 -5.74 -1.69 -3.09
N SER A 129 -5.87 -0.36 -3.12
CA SER A 129 -5.98 0.45 -1.89
C SER A 129 -7.23 0.13 -1.08
N CYS A 130 -8.30 -0.29 -1.76
CA CYS A 130 -9.57 -0.70 -1.14
C CYS A 130 -9.63 -2.21 -0.85
N CYS A 131 -8.57 -2.96 -1.11
CA CYS A 131 -8.51 -4.42 -1.00
C CYS A 131 -9.61 -5.14 -1.81
N ILE A 132 -9.94 -4.62 -3.00
CA ILE A 132 -10.93 -5.19 -3.91
C ILE A 132 -10.22 -5.95 -5.03
N SER A 133 -10.53 -7.22 -5.19
CA SER A 133 -9.99 -8.05 -6.27
C SER A 133 -10.80 -7.93 -7.57
N PRO A 134 -10.22 -8.20 -8.75
CA PRO A 134 -10.97 -8.31 -10.01
C PRO A 134 -12.10 -9.33 -9.95
N ASN A 135 -11.94 -10.42 -9.21
CA ASN A 135 -12.97 -11.44 -9.04
C ASN A 135 -14.20 -10.91 -8.26
N GLU A 136 -13.99 -10.13 -7.20
CA GLU A 136 -15.08 -9.50 -6.46
C GLU A 136 -15.84 -8.51 -7.32
N MET A 137 -15.12 -7.73 -8.17
CA MET A 137 -15.75 -6.85 -9.15
C MET A 137 -16.64 -7.62 -10.12
N ARG A 138 -16.19 -8.79 -10.60
CA ARG A 138 -16.97 -9.68 -11.48
C ARG A 138 -18.19 -10.25 -10.76
N GLN A 139 -18.06 -10.67 -9.50
CA GLN A 139 -19.19 -11.13 -8.70
C GLN A 139 -20.24 -10.04 -8.50
N LEU A 140 -19.80 -8.79 -8.29
CA LEU A 140 -20.69 -7.64 -8.19
C LEU A 140 -21.43 -7.40 -9.50
N SER A 141 -20.74 -7.47 -10.66
CA SER A 141 -21.38 -7.31 -11.98
C SER A 141 -22.53 -8.30 -12.19
N ASN A 142 -22.35 -9.54 -11.76
CA ASN A 142 -23.37 -10.58 -11.87
C ASN A 142 -24.64 -10.32 -11.01
N LYS A 143 -24.51 -9.51 -9.96
CA LYS A 143 -25.64 -9.12 -9.08
C LYS A 143 -26.40 -7.88 -9.57
N LEU A 144 -25.90 -7.19 -10.58
CA LEU A 144 -26.46 -5.93 -11.09
C LEU A 144 -27.35 -6.15 -12.32
N SER A 145 -28.30 -7.10 -12.25
CA SER A 145 -29.22 -7.41 -13.36
C SER A 145 -29.97 -6.19 -13.89
N ASP A 146 -30.39 -5.29 -12.99
CA ASP A 146 -31.23 -4.12 -13.31
C ASP A 146 -30.40 -2.93 -13.87
N LYS A 147 -29.06 -3.00 -13.81
CA LYS A 147 -28.12 -1.93 -14.24
C LYS A 147 -27.14 -2.46 -15.27
N LYS A 148 -27.66 -2.92 -16.40
CA LYS A 148 -26.87 -3.59 -17.45
C LYS A 148 -25.59 -2.85 -17.84
N LEU A 149 -25.66 -1.54 -18.08
CA LEU A 149 -24.49 -0.75 -18.48
C LEU A 149 -23.38 -0.78 -17.41
N LEU A 150 -23.76 -0.73 -16.13
CA LEU A 150 -22.79 -0.81 -15.02
C LEU A 150 -22.25 -2.24 -14.89
N ALA A 151 -23.08 -3.25 -15.05
CA ALA A 151 -22.64 -4.65 -15.04
C ALA A 151 -21.63 -4.93 -16.16
N ASP A 152 -21.92 -4.51 -17.40
CA ASP A 152 -21.03 -4.65 -18.55
C ASP A 152 -19.71 -3.90 -18.30
N LYS A 153 -19.75 -2.69 -17.75
CA LYS A 153 -18.55 -1.91 -17.38
C LYS A 153 -17.69 -2.65 -16.37
N LEU A 154 -18.25 -3.16 -15.29
CA LEU A 154 -17.53 -3.90 -14.25
C LEU A 154 -16.97 -5.21 -14.80
N THR A 155 -17.67 -5.87 -15.71
CA THR A 155 -17.20 -7.08 -16.38
C THR A 155 -15.96 -6.79 -17.20
N ASP A 156 -15.99 -5.77 -18.06
CA ASP A 156 -14.85 -5.39 -18.89
C ASP A 156 -13.64 -5.00 -18.03
N MET A 157 -13.87 -4.18 -16.98
CA MET A 157 -12.82 -3.78 -16.06
C MET A 157 -12.21 -4.99 -15.34
N SER A 158 -13.03 -5.92 -14.86
CA SER A 158 -12.55 -7.13 -14.20
C SER A 158 -11.68 -8.00 -15.12
N LEU A 159 -12.04 -8.12 -16.39
CA LEU A 159 -11.26 -8.86 -17.40
C LEU A 159 -9.89 -8.23 -17.64
N ILE A 160 -9.87 -6.90 -17.81
CA ILE A 160 -8.63 -6.14 -18.05
C ILE A 160 -7.69 -6.25 -16.85
N LEU A 161 -8.22 -6.01 -15.63
CA LEU A 161 -7.42 -5.99 -14.42
C LEU A 161 -6.92 -7.39 -14.06
N HIS A 162 -7.71 -8.42 -14.29
CA HIS A 162 -7.25 -9.80 -14.11
C HIS A 162 -6.09 -10.15 -15.07
N ALA A 163 -6.21 -9.78 -16.35
CA ALA A 163 -5.13 -9.98 -17.32
C ALA A 163 -3.86 -9.18 -16.96
N TYR A 164 -4.02 -7.99 -16.36
CA TYR A 164 -2.90 -7.20 -15.88
C TYR A 164 -2.21 -7.87 -14.67
N ASP A 165 -2.96 -8.37 -13.70
CA ASP A 165 -2.44 -9.07 -12.54
C ASP A 165 -1.66 -10.33 -12.94
N GLU A 166 -2.16 -11.11 -13.93
CA GLU A 166 -1.45 -12.26 -14.49
C GLU A 166 -0.10 -11.90 -15.12
N LEU A 167 0.00 -10.72 -15.76
CA LEU A 167 1.27 -10.24 -16.32
C LEU A 167 2.27 -9.81 -15.24
N LEU A 168 1.77 -9.37 -14.08
CA LEU A 168 2.59 -8.97 -12.93
C LEU A 168 3.11 -10.18 -12.15
N GLU A 169 2.29 -11.22 -12.04
CA GLU A 169 2.53 -12.33 -11.13
C GLU A 169 3.91 -12.97 -11.37
N LYS A 170 4.73 -13.04 -10.28
CA LYS A 170 6.07 -13.65 -10.27
C LYS A 170 7.04 -13.09 -11.32
N ARG A 171 6.85 -11.85 -11.74
CA ARG A 171 7.72 -11.17 -12.72
C ARG A 171 8.11 -9.78 -12.30
N PHE A 172 7.19 -9.06 -11.66
CA PHE A 172 7.38 -7.66 -11.33
C PHE A 172 6.79 -7.33 -9.94
N LEU A 173 7.30 -6.25 -9.34
CA LEU A 173 6.73 -5.63 -8.16
C LEU A 173 6.00 -4.36 -8.56
N ASP A 174 4.69 -4.33 -8.37
CA ASP A 174 3.92 -3.10 -8.48
C ASP A 174 4.00 -2.33 -7.15
N PRO A 175 4.45 -1.05 -7.16
CA PRO A 175 4.46 -0.22 -5.97
C PRO A 175 3.09 -0.07 -5.29
N ALA A 176 1.99 -0.13 -6.05
CA ALA A 176 0.63 -0.10 -5.50
C ALA A 176 0.37 -1.26 -4.53
N SER A 177 0.93 -2.44 -4.79
CA SER A 177 0.79 -3.64 -3.94
C SER A 177 1.70 -3.68 -2.71
N ASN A 178 2.51 -2.64 -2.48
CA ASN A 178 3.50 -2.66 -1.41
C ASN A 178 2.90 -2.89 -0.01
N LEU A 179 1.74 -2.28 0.29
CA LEU A 179 1.09 -2.44 1.60
C LEU A 179 0.50 -3.84 1.78
N SER A 180 -0.12 -4.40 0.74
CA SER A 180 -0.64 -5.79 0.80
C SER A 180 0.51 -6.77 1.00
N ARG A 181 1.62 -6.59 0.29
CA ARG A 181 2.83 -7.40 0.47
C ARG A 181 3.45 -7.23 1.85
N LEU A 182 3.48 -6.01 2.39
CA LEU A 182 3.93 -5.75 3.75
C LEU A 182 3.09 -6.54 4.76
N TYR A 183 1.77 -6.54 4.59
CA TYR A 183 0.86 -7.30 5.44
C TYR A 183 1.20 -8.80 5.42
N ASP A 184 1.33 -9.41 4.25
CA ASP A 184 1.68 -10.83 4.11
C ASP A 184 3.05 -11.17 4.73
N MET A 185 4.05 -10.31 4.50
CA MET A 185 5.37 -10.47 5.10
C MET A 185 5.34 -10.35 6.63
N LEU A 186 4.54 -9.44 7.18
CA LEU A 186 4.43 -9.29 8.63
C LEU A 186 3.69 -10.45 9.28
N LEU A 187 2.67 -11.01 8.62
CA LEU A 187 1.96 -12.21 9.12
C LEU A 187 2.88 -13.44 9.19
N SER A 188 3.81 -13.54 8.26
CA SER A 188 4.74 -14.69 8.16
C SER A 188 6.06 -14.48 8.90
N SER A 189 6.22 -13.39 9.66
CA SER A 189 7.49 -13.04 10.30
C SER A 189 7.36 -12.60 11.76
N ASP A 190 8.47 -12.74 12.47
CA ASP A 190 8.65 -12.20 13.83
C ASP A 190 9.25 -10.77 13.82
N TYR A 191 9.26 -10.07 12.67
CA TYR A 191 9.93 -8.77 12.53
C TYR A 191 9.44 -7.73 13.55
N LEU A 192 8.16 -7.68 13.85
CA LEU A 192 7.57 -6.77 14.83
C LEU A 192 7.49 -7.33 16.25
N LYS A 193 7.88 -8.59 16.46
CA LYS A 193 7.83 -9.22 17.77
C LYS A 193 8.75 -8.51 18.77
N GLY A 194 8.22 -8.21 19.94
CA GLY A 194 8.95 -7.50 21.00
C GLY A 194 9.17 -6.01 20.73
N LYS A 195 8.60 -5.44 19.67
CA LYS A 195 8.63 -3.99 19.39
C LYS A 195 7.40 -3.31 19.97
N THR A 196 7.58 -2.08 20.46
CA THR A 196 6.48 -1.19 20.81
C THR A 196 6.23 -0.24 19.64
N ILE A 197 5.01 -0.19 19.13
CA ILE A 197 4.64 0.57 17.92
C ILE A 197 3.70 1.70 18.30
N PHE A 198 3.98 2.90 17.78
CA PHE A 198 3.18 4.10 17.89
C PHE A 198 2.69 4.57 16.53
#